data_b568f28c2918347cceb20b9e9ce77ce6
#
_entry.id   b568f28c2918347cceb20b9e9ce77ce6
#
_cell.length_a   1.000
_cell.length_b   1.000
_cell.length_c   1.000
_cell.angle_alpha   90.00
_cell.angle_beta   90.00
_cell.angle_gamma   90.00
#
_symmetry.space_group_name_H-M   'P 1'
#
loop_
_entity.id
_entity.type
_entity.pdbx_description
1 polymer ?
#
loop_
_entity_poly.entity_id
_entity_poly.type
_entity_poly.pdbx_seq_one_letter_code
_entity_poly.pdbx_strand_id
1 'polypeptide(L)'
;MRGSYGNNSTKKERGKTMAVSVDVGTYTLVSCKRDADKNFVFKKEINAFLELPLENRFVFNMMKQAGVPLIEREKLAYALGEAAVNMAYTLPTLELKRPMKDGCVNPKEKDAFQIMSIMLHSLIDPISRDGETLYYCVPANAINQETDADYHQKVVESIFRSYQSDEGYRVNPKPINEALALVYAELQNKMFTGVGISCGGGMVNVCYAMYGNPIFQFAIVNSGDWIDKQAAKATGESPTFINKEKMKVDLTKDPKTLVERAIITQYRLMIEKTITGIRDGLASAKQSVKSEHPVDFVVAGGTSMATGFVEIFTETLKQANLSIPVGDVIRPAEPLYSVAKGCLIAAEAADAGT
;
A
#
# COMPACT_ATOMS: atom_id res chain seq x y z
N MET A 1 -35.36 -38.41 48.26
CA MET A 1 -35.51 -37.43 47.22
C MET A 1 -34.20 -36.66 47.11
N ARG A 2 -33.37 -37.00 46.14
CA ARG A 2 -32.10 -36.31 45.85
C ARG A 2 -32.27 -35.50 44.57
N GLY A 3 -32.27 -34.20 44.68
CA GLY A 3 -32.28 -33.29 43.53
C GLY A 3 -30.89 -33.18 42.91
N SER A 4 -30.80 -33.52 41.63
CA SER A 4 -29.61 -33.35 40.81
C SER A 4 -29.55 -31.89 40.33
N TYR A 5 -28.53 -31.16 40.76
CA TYR A 5 -28.18 -29.89 40.16
C TYR A 5 -27.45 -30.12 38.85
N GLY A 6 -28.11 -29.82 37.75
CA GLY A 6 -27.51 -29.79 36.41
C GLY A 6 -26.58 -28.62 36.30
N ASN A 7 -25.31 -28.90 36.09
CA ASN A 7 -24.27 -27.94 35.82
C ASN A 7 -24.36 -27.50 34.33
N ASN A 8 -25.07 -26.42 34.06
CA ASN A 8 -25.13 -25.81 32.73
C ASN A 8 -23.87 -24.96 32.59
N SER A 9 -22.75 -25.56 32.22
CA SER A 9 -21.60 -24.84 31.72
C SER A 9 -21.92 -24.31 30.32
N THR A 10 -22.39 -23.08 30.24
CA THR A 10 -22.43 -22.35 29.00
C THR A 10 -20.99 -22.27 28.45
N LYS A 11 -20.72 -23.10 27.43
CA LYS A 11 -19.55 -22.91 26.57
C LYS A 11 -19.67 -21.47 25.99
N LYS A 12 -18.89 -20.53 26.55
CA LYS A 12 -18.64 -19.28 25.88
C LYS A 12 -18.12 -19.65 24.49
N GLU A 13 -18.91 -19.37 23.46
CA GLU A 13 -18.41 -19.41 22.08
C GLU A 13 -17.12 -18.59 22.05
N ARG A 14 -16.01 -19.24 21.75
CA ARG A 14 -14.74 -18.57 21.51
C ARG A 14 -15.00 -17.65 20.33
N GLY A 15 -15.10 -16.34 20.59
CA GLY A 15 -15.30 -15.33 19.58
C GLY A 15 -14.26 -15.54 18.49
N LYS A 16 -14.75 -15.62 17.26
CA LYS A 16 -13.92 -15.76 16.07
C LYS A 16 -12.92 -14.61 16.05
N THR A 17 -11.65 -14.92 16.03
CA THR A 17 -10.54 -13.95 15.90
C THR A 17 -10.80 -13.03 14.73
N MET A 18 -10.85 -11.75 15.00
CA MET A 18 -10.94 -10.72 13.96
C MET A 18 -9.52 -10.23 13.66
N ALA A 19 -8.85 -10.89 12.70
CA ALA A 19 -7.55 -10.43 12.21
C ALA A 19 -7.64 -8.99 11.65
N VAL A 20 -6.55 -8.25 11.78
CA VAL A 20 -6.41 -6.88 11.24
C VAL A 20 -5.24 -6.87 10.26
N SER A 21 -5.33 -6.03 9.25
CA SER A 21 -4.25 -5.85 8.30
C SER A 21 -4.02 -4.38 7.96
N VAL A 22 -2.79 -4.06 7.55
CA VAL A 22 -2.42 -2.69 7.15
C VAL A 22 -1.53 -2.72 5.91
N ASP A 23 -1.97 -2.02 4.87
CA ASP A 23 -1.13 -1.64 3.74
C ASP A 23 -0.38 -0.35 4.11
N VAL A 24 0.95 -0.44 4.22
CA VAL A 24 1.83 0.66 4.61
C VAL A 24 2.43 1.30 3.37
N GLY A 25 1.61 2.04 2.63
CA GLY A 25 2.02 2.64 1.36
C GLY A 25 2.69 4.01 1.51
N THR A 26 3.54 4.37 0.55
CA THR A 26 4.24 5.67 0.53
C THR A 26 3.29 6.86 0.43
N TYR A 27 2.19 6.72 -0.31
CA TYR A 27 1.20 7.78 -0.50
C TYR A 27 -0.04 7.59 0.37
N THR A 28 -0.51 6.35 0.53
CA THR A 28 -1.75 6.02 1.22
C THR A 28 -1.50 4.87 2.18
N LEU A 29 -1.99 5.01 3.40
CA LEU A 29 -2.07 3.95 4.39
C LEU A 29 -3.49 3.40 4.37
N VAL A 30 -3.65 2.07 4.38
CA VAL A 30 -4.98 1.43 4.37
C VAL A 30 -5.01 0.31 5.39
N SER A 31 -5.99 0.32 6.30
CA SER A 31 -6.28 -0.86 7.10
C SER A 31 -7.50 -1.60 6.57
N CYS A 32 -7.54 -2.91 6.82
CA CYS A 32 -8.65 -3.78 6.45
C CYS A 32 -8.99 -4.72 7.59
N LYS A 33 -10.29 -4.91 7.83
CA LYS A 33 -10.85 -5.91 8.75
C LYS A 33 -12.15 -6.47 8.20
N ARG A 34 -12.72 -7.48 8.86
CA ARG A 34 -14.10 -7.93 8.63
C ARG A 34 -15.06 -7.22 9.58
N ASP A 35 -16.25 -6.88 9.07
CA ASP A 35 -17.40 -6.54 9.92
C ASP A 35 -18.13 -7.79 10.45
N ALA A 36 -19.22 -7.59 11.20
CA ALA A 36 -20.04 -8.65 11.74
C ALA A 36 -20.64 -9.57 10.65
N ASP A 37 -20.91 -9.03 9.46
CA ASP A 37 -21.46 -9.73 8.31
C ASP A 37 -20.37 -10.35 7.41
N LYS A 38 -19.09 -10.29 7.86
CA LYS A 38 -17.89 -10.77 7.16
C LYS A 38 -17.53 -9.99 5.88
N ASN A 39 -18.06 -8.79 5.69
CA ASN A 39 -17.63 -7.92 4.61
C ASN A 39 -16.29 -7.28 4.93
N PHE A 40 -15.53 -6.95 3.90
CA PHE A 40 -14.31 -6.15 4.05
C PHE A 40 -14.67 -4.70 4.39
N VAL A 41 -14.05 -4.17 5.44
CA VAL A 41 -14.17 -2.77 5.85
C VAL A 41 -12.79 -2.15 5.84
N PHE A 42 -12.66 -1.00 5.20
CA PHE A 42 -11.39 -0.31 5.01
C PHE A 42 -11.40 1.05 5.71
N LYS A 43 -10.27 1.40 6.33
CA LYS A 43 -9.93 2.77 6.68
C LYS A 43 -8.74 3.21 5.84
N LYS A 44 -8.74 4.46 5.42
CA LYS A 44 -7.70 5.02 4.56
C LYS A 44 -7.24 6.36 5.11
N GLU A 45 -5.93 6.60 5.06
CA GLU A 45 -5.32 7.89 5.38
C GLU A 45 -4.22 8.22 4.36
N ILE A 46 -4.02 9.51 4.08
CA ILE A 46 -2.90 9.95 3.23
C ILE A 46 -1.64 10.02 4.09
N ASN A 47 -0.58 9.36 3.65
CA ASN A 47 0.71 9.32 4.36
C ASN A 47 1.53 10.61 4.13
N ALA A 48 1.04 11.70 4.69
CA ALA A 48 1.64 13.03 4.57
C ALA A 48 1.36 13.88 5.82
N PHE A 49 2.22 14.88 6.04
CA PHE A 49 2.04 15.83 7.13
C PHE A 49 2.61 17.22 6.79
N LEU A 50 2.16 18.22 7.53
CA LEU A 50 2.70 19.58 7.52
C LEU A 50 3.15 19.98 8.91
N GLU A 51 4.27 20.69 8.99
CA GLU A 51 4.72 21.38 10.20
C GLU A 51 4.18 22.79 10.24
N LEU A 52 3.57 23.14 11.36
CA LEU A 52 2.99 24.45 11.62
C LEU A 52 3.65 25.05 12.85
N PRO A 53 4.34 26.20 12.76
CA PRO A 53 4.89 26.89 13.93
C PRO A 53 3.77 27.30 14.90
N LEU A 54 3.93 26.98 16.19
CA LEU A 54 2.96 27.31 17.23
C LEU A 54 3.02 28.78 17.72
N GLU A 55 3.64 29.67 16.98
CA GLU A 55 3.71 31.09 17.31
C GLU A 55 2.32 31.73 17.41
N ASN A 56 1.35 31.19 16.65
CA ASN A 56 -0.04 31.66 16.68
C ASN A 56 -0.97 30.61 17.27
N ARG A 57 -1.03 30.54 18.60
CA ARG A 57 -1.95 29.66 19.35
C ARG A 57 -3.42 29.85 18.98
N PHE A 58 -3.83 31.05 18.60
CA PHE A 58 -5.20 31.31 18.18
C PHE A 58 -5.57 30.51 16.93
N VAL A 59 -4.73 30.56 15.90
CA VAL A 59 -4.95 29.81 14.63
C VAL A 59 -4.95 28.30 14.91
N PHE A 60 -4.02 27.81 15.71
CA PHE A 60 -4.01 26.41 16.12
C PHE A 60 -5.32 25.97 16.79
N ASN A 61 -5.82 26.75 17.76
CA ASN A 61 -7.06 26.44 18.44
C ASN A 61 -8.27 26.48 17.50
N MET A 62 -8.32 27.44 16.57
CA MET A 62 -9.39 27.53 15.56
C MET A 62 -9.39 26.30 14.64
N MET A 63 -8.23 25.86 14.18
CA MET A 63 -8.10 24.66 13.36
C MET A 63 -8.53 23.40 14.11
N LYS A 64 -8.14 23.29 15.39
CA LYS A 64 -8.55 22.18 16.24
C LYS A 64 -10.07 22.16 16.48
N GLN A 65 -10.69 23.33 16.71
CA GLN A 65 -12.16 23.45 16.82
C GLN A 65 -12.88 23.13 15.51
N ALA A 66 -12.26 23.41 14.37
CA ALA A 66 -12.77 23.03 13.05
C ALA A 66 -12.60 21.53 12.73
N GLY A 67 -12.07 20.74 13.66
CA GLY A 67 -11.90 19.29 13.48
C GLY A 67 -10.70 18.91 12.63
N VAL A 68 -9.77 19.83 12.38
CA VAL A 68 -8.52 19.50 11.67
C VAL A 68 -7.69 18.57 12.54
N PRO A 69 -7.24 17.40 12.04
CA PRO A 69 -6.38 16.49 12.77
C PRO A 69 -5.02 17.14 13.03
N LEU A 70 -4.81 17.67 14.22
CA LEU A 70 -3.59 18.35 14.63
C LEU A 70 -2.95 17.65 15.83
N ILE A 71 -1.64 17.49 15.76
CA ILE A 71 -0.82 17.00 16.87
C ILE A 71 0.11 18.13 17.31
N GLU A 72 0.06 18.45 18.60
CA GLU A 72 0.98 19.42 19.20
C GLU A 72 2.19 18.70 19.78
N ARG A 73 3.37 19.19 19.44
CA ARG A 73 4.61 18.69 20.00
C ARG A 73 5.64 19.82 20.12
N GLU A 74 6.10 20.07 21.35
CA GLU A 74 7.07 21.12 21.66
C GLU A 74 6.60 22.50 21.15
N LYS A 75 7.25 23.00 20.09
CA LYS A 75 6.96 24.31 19.47
C LYS A 75 6.26 24.20 18.11
N LEU A 76 5.90 22.99 17.69
CA LEU A 76 5.28 22.70 16.41
C LEU A 76 3.92 22.04 16.59
N ALA A 77 3.04 22.28 15.63
CA ALA A 77 1.87 21.45 15.39
C ALA A 77 2.04 20.74 14.07
N TYR A 78 1.53 19.53 13.99
CA TYR A 78 1.54 18.73 12.78
C TYR A 78 0.10 18.53 12.32
N ALA A 79 -0.20 19.01 11.09
CA ALA A 79 -1.42 18.60 10.41
C ALA A 79 -1.13 17.30 9.67
N LEU A 80 -2.04 16.32 9.75
CA LEU A 80 -1.85 14.99 9.17
C LEU A 80 -2.80 14.73 8.02
N GLY A 81 -2.38 13.81 7.15
CA GLY A 81 -3.23 13.18 6.15
C GLY A 81 -3.82 14.15 5.13
N GLU A 82 -5.08 13.95 4.82
CA GLU A 82 -5.81 14.77 3.83
C GLU A 82 -5.83 16.26 4.22
N ALA A 83 -5.91 16.58 5.51
CA ALA A 83 -5.86 17.96 5.98
C ALA A 83 -4.53 18.63 5.63
N ALA A 84 -3.40 17.94 5.80
CA ALA A 84 -2.09 18.42 5.41
C ALA A 84 -2.00 18.70 3.90
N VAL A 85 -2.50 17.79 3.08
CA VAL A 85 -2.52 17.95 1.61
C VAL A 85 -3.36 19.16 1.20
N ASN A 86 -4.55 19.33 1.77
CA ASN A 86 -5.45 20.44 1.47
C ASN A 86 -4.84 21.78 1.89
N MET A 87 -4.16 21.82 3.03
CA MET A 87 -3.46 23.02 3.51
C MET A 87 -2.26 23.39 2.61
N ALA A 88 -1.43 22.41 2.25
CA ALA A 88 -0.31 22.63 1.35
C ALA A 88 -0.75 23.12 -0.04
N TYR A 89 -1.92 22.68 -0.48
CA TYR A 89 -2.50 23.15 -1.72
C TYR A 89 -2.96 24.61 -1.65
N THR A 90 -3.59 24.99 -0.54
CA THR A 90 -4.12 26.35 -0.34
C THR A 90 -3.02 27.35 0.02
N LEU A 91 -1.98 26.90 0.71
CA LEU A 91 -0.85 27.69 1.20
C LEU A 91 0.46 27.15 0.60
N PRO A 92 0.83 27.54 -0.62
CA PRO A 92 2.00 26.99 -1.34
C PRO A 92 3.35 27.21 -0.64
N THR A 93 3.39 28.09 0.36
CA THR A 93 4.59 28.31 1.20
C THR A 93 4.83 27.21 2.22
N LEU A 94 3.81 26.35 2.47
CA LEU A 94 3.93 25.21 3.37
C LEU A 94 4.43 23.98 2.60
N GLU A 95 5.52 23.41 3.07
CA GLU A 95 6.11 22.22 2.47
C GLU A 95 5.42 20.96 2.98
N LEU A 96 4.73 20.26 2.07
CA LEU A 96 4.15 18.94 2.37
C LEU A 96 5.26 17.91 2.52
N LYS A 97 5.34 17.30 3.69
CA LYS A 97 6.30 16.26 4.02
C LYS A 97 5.66 14.88 4.00
N ARG A 98 6.48 13.87 3.72
CA ARG A 98 6.06 12.46 3.78
C ARG A 98 7.03 11.66 4.63
N PRO A 99 6.52 10.84 5.57
CA PRO A 99 7.35 9.94 6.38
C PRO A 99 8.06 8.88 5.53
N MET A 100 7.52 8.56 4.36
CA MET A 100 8.06 7.57 3.44
C MET A 100 8.46 8.20 2.10
N LYS A 101 9.50 7.63 1.50
CA LYS A 101 10.02 8.00 0.19
C LYS A 101 10.49 6.75 -0.54
N ASP A 102 10.24 6.69 -1.84
CA ASP A 102 10.69 5.58 -2.69
C ASP A 102 10.36 4.19 -2.06
N GLY A 103 9.13 4.04 -1.53
CA GLY A 103 8.61 2.82 -0.93
C GLY A 103 9.03 2.52 0.51
N CYS A 104 10.01 3.24 1.06
CA CYS A 104 10.57 2.97 2.39
C CYS A 104 10.43 4.17 3.32
N VAL A 105 10.62 3.95 4.62
CA VAL A 105 10.72 5.03 5.61
C VAL A 105 11.84 5.98 5.19
N ASN A 106 11.56 7.28 5.22
CA ASN A 106 12.52 8.30 4.83
C ASN A 106 13.49 8.62 5.99
N PRO A 107 14.77 8.20 5.92
CA PRO A 107 15.70 8.41 7.02
C PRO A 107 16.11 9.88 7.21
N LYS A 108 15.80 10.73 6.23
CA LYS A 108 16.07 12.18 6.29
C LYS A 108 14.95 12.95 7.00
N GLU A 109 13.80 12.35 7.18
CA GLU A 109 12.67 12.95 7.88
C GLU A 109 12.72 12.57 9.37
N LYS A 110 13.13 13.53 10.21
CA LYS A 110 13.39 13.29 11.64
C LYS A 110 12.17 12.82 12.42
N ASP A 111 10.98 13.29 12.02
CA ASP A 111 9.72 12.99 12.70
C ASP A 111 8.98 11.81 12.07
N ALA A 112 9.55 11.18 11.03
CA ALA A 112 8.91 10.10 10.27
C ALA A 112 8.38 8.98 11.18
N PHE A 113 9.20 8.47 12.10
CA PHE A 113 8.82 7.38 12.99
C PHE A 113 7.60 7.72 13.84
N GLN A 114 7.58 8.92 14.43
CA GLN A 114 6.53 9.31 15.35
C GLN A 114 5.23 9.65 14.63
N ILE A 115 5.33 10.36 13.51
CA ILE A 115 4.17 10.66 12.65
C ILE A 115 3.56 9.35 12.15
N MET A 116 4.37 8.43 11.63
CA MET A 116 3.90 7.12 11.21
C MET A 116 3.25 6.33 12.35
N SER A 117 3.84 6.34 13.54
CA SER A 117 3.26 5.66 14.71
C SER A 117 1.85 6.15 14.99
N ILE A 118 1.63 7.46 15.00
CA ILE A 118 0.32 8.04 15.26
C ILE A 118 -0.67 7.65 14.16
N MET A 119 -0.26 7.80 12.89
CA MET A 119 -1.12 7.49 11.75
C MET A 119 -1.46 6.00 11.68
N LEU A 120 -0.48 5.11 11.83
CA LEU A 120 -0.69 3.67 11.78
C LEU A 120 -1.53 3.17 12.96
N HIS A 121 -1.29 3.68 14.19
CA HIS A 121 -2.09 3.32 15.36
C HIS A 121 -3.55 3.77 15.20
N SER A 122 -3.82 4.93 14.58
CA SER A 122 -5.19 5.41 14.35
C SER A 122 -5.98 4.56 13.35
N LEU A 123 -5.30 3.81 12.49
CA LEU A 123 -5.90 2.90 11.52
C LEU A 123 -6.26 1.53 12.12
N ILE A 124 -5.63 1.16 13.25
CA ILE A 124 -5.94 -0.09 13.94
C ILE A 124 -7.20 0.12 14.78
N ASP A 125 -8.25 -0.62 14.48
CA ASP A 125 -9.43 -0.67 15.36
C ASP A 125 -9.09 -1.36 16.68
N PRO A 126 -9.89 -1.14 17.74
CA PRO A 126 -9.73 -1.89 18.98
C PRO A 126 -9.66 -3.39 18.72
N ILE A 127 -8.59 -4.02 19.18
CA ILE A 127 -8.38 -5.46 19.08
C ILE A 127 -9.16 -6.18 20.17
N SER A 128 -9.60 -7.40 19.88
CA SER A 128 -10.51 -8.14 20.76
C SER A 128 -9.80 -9.04 21.78
N ARG A 129 -8.50 -9.27 21.57
CA ARG A 129 -7.67 -10.13 22.46
C ARG A 129 -6.20 -9.72 22.37
N ASP A 130 -5.44 -10.04 23.41
CA ASP A 130 -4.00 -9.88 23.39
C ASP A 130 -3.32 -10.84 22.39
N GLY A 131 -2.32 -10.36 21.66
CA GLY A 131 -1.58 -11.13 20.66
C GLY A 131 -2.34 -11.36 19.35
N GLU A 132 -3.36 -10.56 19.04
CA GLU A 132 -4.09 -10.65 17.78
C GLU A 132 -3.18 -10.46 16.58
N THR A 133 -3.30 -11.35 15.56
CA THR A 133 -2.43 -11.30 14.39
C THR A 133 -2.73 -10.08 13.52
N LEU A 134 -1.70 -9.29 13.24
CA LEU A 134 -1.74 -8.17 12.32
C LEU A 134 -0.75 -8.41 11.18
N TYR A 135 -1.25 -8.60 9.95
CA TYR A 135 -0.37 -8.58 8.78
C TYR A 135 -0.23 -7.17 8.22
N TYR A 136 1.01 -6.79 7.91
CA TYR A 136 1.31 -5.52 7.24
C TYR A 136 2.19 -5.75 6.02
N CYS A 137 1.98 -4.95 4.98
CA CYS A 137 2.76 -5.09 3.77
C CYS A 137 4.16 -4.44 3.90
N VAL A 138 5.11 -5.03 3.18
CA VAL A 138 6.45 -4.50 2.99
C VAL A 138 6.84 -4.58 1.52
N PRO A 139 7.62 -3.62 0.99
CA PRO A 139 8.13 -3.71 -0.38
C PRO A 139 9.21 -4.79 -0.51
N ALA A 140 9.47 -5.22 -1.73
CA ALA A 140 10.73 -5.87 -2.06
C ALA A 140 11.85 -4.85 -2.21
N ASN A 141 13.11 -5.29 -2.17
CA ASN A 141 14.23 -4.43 -2.53
C ASN A 141 14.14 -4.03 -4.02
N ALA A 142 14.43 -2.77 -4.32
CA ALA A 142 14.39 -2.29 -5.68
C ALA A 142 15.62 -2.78 -6.47
N ILE A 143 15.38 -3.22 -7.71
CA ILE A 143 16.45 -3.71 -8.61
C ILE A 143 17.19 -2.59 -9.34
N ASN A 144 16.66 -1.37 -9.32
CA ASN A 144 17.16 -0.24 -10.10
C ASN A 144 17.63 0.95 -9.24
N GLN A 145 17.59 0.81 -7.94
CA GLN A 145 18.08 1.79 -6.98
C GLN A 145 18.30 1.09 -5.64
N GLU A 146 19.32 1.51 -4.89
CA GLU A 146 19.50 1.05 -3.52
C GLU A 146 18.35 1.54 -2.64
N THR A 147 17.69 0.59 -1.97
CA THR A 147 16.60 0.83 -1.00
C THR A 147 16.79 -0.09 0.19
N ASP A 148 16.40 0.36 1.37
CA ASP A 148 16.53 -0.41 2.60
C ASP A 148 15.16 -0.92 3.07
N ALA A 149 14.65 -1.96 2.38
CA ALA A 149 13.40 -2.61 2.73
C ALA A 149 13.48 -3.29 4.10
N ASP A 150 14.66 -3.78 4.50
CA ASP A 150 14.86 -4.41 5.82
C ASP A 150 14.78 -3.39 6.96
N TYR A 151 15.36 -2.21 6.78
CA TYR A 151 15.21 -1.11 7.72
C TYR A 151 13.75 -0.67 7.83
N HIS A 152 13.09 -0.48 6.68
CA HIS A 152 11.67 -0.15 6.63
C HIS A 152 10.83 -1.16 7.40
N GLN A 153 11.02 -2.46 7.14
CA GLN A 153 10.31 -3.54 7.84
C GLN A 153 10.49 -3.45 9.35
N LYS A 154 11.74 -3.30 9.84
CA LYS A 154 12.05 -3.22 11.27
C LYS A 154 11.40 -2.00 11.93
N VAL A 155 11.40 -0.85 11.25
CA VAL A 155 10.76 0.37 11.75
C VAL A 155 9.26 0.17 11.87
N VAL A 156 8.59 -0.32 10.82
CA VAL A 156 7.14 -0.56 10.81
C VAL A 156 6.75 -1.62 11.84
N GLU A 157 7.52 -2.70 11.94
CA GLU A 157 7.31 -3.74 12.97
C GLU A 157 7.41 -3.16 14.39
N SER A 158 8.41 -2.29 14.63
CA SER A 158 8.56 -1.62 15.92
C SER A 158 7.37 -0.72 16.26
N ILE A 159 6.84 -0.02 15.26
CA ILE A 159 5.62 0.80 15.42
C ILE A 159 4.45 -0.09 15.84
N PHE A 160 4.17 -1.19 15.13
CA PHE A 160 3.06 -2.08 15.48
C PHE A 160 3.27 -2.78 16.82
N ARG A 161 4.50 -3.16 17.19
CA ARG A 161 4.80 -3.74 18.51
C ARG A 161 4.59 -2.75 19.66
N SER A 162 4.68 -1.44 19.39
CA SER A 162 4.41 -0.40 20.38
C SER A 162 2.92 -0.08 20.53
N TYR A 163 2.05 -0.60 19.65
CA TYR A 163 0.60 -0.44 19.76
C TYR A 163 0.06 -1.14 21.00
N GLN A 164 -0.83 -0.45 21.71
CA GLN A 164 -1.56 -1.01 22.83
C GLN A 164 -2.98 -0.45 22.81
N SER A 165 -3.99 -1.32 22.93
CA SER A 165 -5.39 -0.92 23.05
C SER A 165 -5.67 -0.31 24.44
N ASP A 166 -6.86 0.27 24.61
CA ASP A 166 -7.31 0.81 25.91
C ASP A 166 -7.38 -0.29 26.98
N GLU A 167 -7.65 -1.54 26.61
CA GLU A 167 -7.65 -2.72 27.48
C GLU A 167 -6.24 -3.27 27.75
N GLY A 168 -5.22 -2.70 27.15
CA GLY A 168 -3.83 -3.11 27.29
C GLY A 168 -3.39 -4.23 26.34
N TYR A 169 -4.22 -4.64 25.40
CA TYR A 169 -3.89 -5.69 24.43
C TYR A 169 -2.89 -5.20 23.36
N ARG A 170 -2.03 -6.09 22.90
CA ARG A 170 -1.03 -5.86 21.86
C ARG A 170 -1.28 -6.71 20.63
N VAL A 171 -0.86 -6.25 19.48
CA VAL A 171 -0.88 -7.02 18.24
C VAL A 171 0.39 -7.87 18.09
N ASN A 172 0.28 -8.95 17.32
CA ASN A 172 1.39 -9.74 16.84
C ASN A 172 1.66 -9.42 15.36
N PRO A 173 2.53 -8.46 15.03
CA PRO A 173 2.75 -8.01 13.66
C PRO A 173 3.53 -9.05 12.85
N LYS A 174 3.10 -9.30 11.61
CA LYS A 174 3.76 -10.17 10.64
C LYS A 174 3.87 -9.46 9.28
N PRO A 175 5.06 -9.40 8.68
CA PRO A 175 5.24 -8.79 7.38
C PRO A 175 4.79 -9.73 6.25
N ILE A 176 4.30 -9.13 5.16
CA ILE A 176 4.07 -9.81 3.89
C ILE A 176 4.46 -8.89 2.73
N ASN A 177 4.97 -9.44 1.64
CA ASN A 177 5.27 -8.63 0.45
C ASN A 177 3.98 -8.07 -0.18
N GLU A 178 3.99 -6.78 -0.56
CA GLU A 178 2.84 -6.09 -1.17
C GLU A 178 2.24 -6.84 -2.37
N ALA A 179 3.10 -7.26 -3.30
CA ALA A 179 2.66 -7.92 -4.52
C ALA A 179 2.19 -9.36 -4.27
N LEU A 180 2.73 -10.05 -3.26
CA LEU A 180 2.24 -11.36 -2.82
C LEU A 180 0.85 -11.22 -2.15
N ALA A 181 0.65 -10.20 -1.33
CA ALA A 181 -0.66 -9.90 -0.76
C ALA A 181 -1.71 -9.69 -1.87
N LEU A 182 -1.32 -9.01 -2.96
CA LEU A 182 -2.20 -8.82 -4.11
C LEU A 182 -2.59 -10.16 -4.78
N VAL A 183 -1.66 -11.12 -4.90
CA VAL A 183 -1.98 -12.47 -5.37
C VAL A 183 -2.99 -13.15 -4.45
N TYR A 184 -2.84 -13.01 -3.13
CA TYR A 184 -3.80 -13.58 -2.17
C TYR A 184 -5.18 -12.93 -2.24
N ALA A 185 -5.24 -11.63 -2.54
CA ALA A 185 -6.51 -10.92 -2.67
C ALA A 185 -7.31 -11.36 -3.90
N GLU A 186 -6.65 -11.51 -5.04
CA GLU A 186 -7.32 -11.47 -6.35
C GLU A 186 -7.21 -12.78 -7.15
N LEU A 187 -6.31 -13.70 -6.77
CA LEU A 187 -6.09 -14.96 -7.50
C LEU A 187 -6.45 -16.22 -6.69
N GLN A 188 -7.40 -16.12 -5.76
CA GLN A 188 -7.89 -17.27 -4.99
C GLN A 188 -8.47 -18.36 -5.91
N ASN A 189 -9.27 -17.95 -6.89
CA ASN A 189 -9.87 -18.85 -7.89
C ASN A 189 -8.86 -19.46 -8.88
N LYS A 190 -7.61 -18.98 -8.89
CA LYS A 190 -6.47 -19.51 -9.64
C LYS A 190 -5.47 -20.23 -8.73
N MET A 191 -5.93 -20.72 -7.59
CA MET A 191 -5.10 -21.38 -6.57
C MET A 191 -3.88 -20.53 -6.18
N PHE A 192 -4.06 -19.21 -6.05
CA PHE A 192 -3.01 -18.26 -5.71
C PHE A 192 -1.80 -18.33 -6.65
N THR A 193 -2.04 -18.59 -7.93
CA THR A 193 -1.01 -18.69 -8.98
C THR A 193 -1.16 -17.55 -9.97
N GLY A 194 -0.12 -16.74 -10.14
CA GLY A 194 -0.07 -15.61 -11.06
C GLY A 194 0.92 -14.53 -10.64
N VAL A 195 0.91 -13.42 -11.36
CA VAL A 195 1.81 -12.28 -11.14
C VAL A 195 1.02 -11.14 -10.53
N GLY A 196 1.35 -10.78 -9.28
CA GLY A 196 0.85 -9.56 -8.63
C GLY A 196 1.77 -8.38 -8.93
N ILE A 197 1.19 -7.21 -9.22
CA ILE A 197 1.89 -5.97 -9.54
C ILE A 197 1.21 -4.82 -8.79
N SER A 198 1.80 -4.38 -7.68
CA SER A 198 1.34 -3.23 -6.91
C SER A 198 2.01 -1.95 -7.41
N CYS A 199 1.25 -1.09 -8.10
CA CYS A 199 1.71 0.19 -8.63
C CYS A 199 1.37 1.31 -7.64
N GLY A 200 2.24 1.53 -6.65
CA GLY A 200 2.08 2.55 -5.61
C GLY A 200 2.54 3.95 -6.01
N GLY A 201 2.64 4.85 -5.03
CA GLY A 201 3.26 6.16 -5.20
C GLY A 201 4.78 6.05 -5.28
N GLY A 202 5.40 5.36 -4.33
CA GLY A 202 6.86 5.28 -4.21
C GLY A 202 7.52 4.18 -5.03
N MET A 203 6.87 3.03 -5.15
CA MET A 203 7.39 1.84 -5.85
C MET A 203 6.33 1.12 -6.66
N VAL A 204 6.79 0.38 -7.69
CA VAL A 204 6.07 -0.77 -8.25
C VAL A 204 6.67 -2.03 -7.64
N ASN A 205 5.87 -2.80 -6.92
CA ASN A 205 6.26 -4.11 -6.40
C ASN A 205 5.70 -5.21 -7.29
N VAL A 206 6.49 -6.25 -7.53
CA VAL A 206 6.13 -7.39 -8.39
C VAL A 206 6.41 -8.68 -7.64
N CYS A 207 5.48 -9.63 -7.71
CA CYS A 207 5.67 -11.00 -7.23
C CYS A 207 5.02 -11.98 -8.20
N TYR A 208 5.78 -12.94 -8.69
CA TYR A 208 5.23 -14.14 -9.30
C TYR A 208 5.12 -15.21 -8.23
N ALA A 209 3.91 -15.71 -8.02
CA ALA A 209 3.66 -16.79 -7.08
C ALA A 209 3.02 -17.99 -7.76
N MET A 210 3.33 -19.19 -7.26
CA MET A 210 2.67 -20.45 -7.63
C MET A 210 2.16 -21.13 -6.36
N TYR A 211 0.86 -21.42 -6.35
CA TYR A 211 0.17 -21.99 -5.16
C TYR A 211 0.45 -21.19 -3.88
N GLY A 212 0.47 -19.86 -4.00
CA GLY A 212 0.72 -18.94 -2.89
C GLY A 212 2.20 -18.83 -2.46
N ASN A 213 3.12 -19.56 -3.09
CA ASN A 213 4.55 -19.48 -2.79
C ASN A 213 5.25 -18.54 -3.78
N PRO A 214 6.02 -17.55 -3.32
CA PRO A 214 6.74 -16.65 -4.21
C PRO A 214 7.85 -17.39 -4.96
N ILE A 215 7.87 -17.25 -6.28
CA ILE A 215 8.93 -17.77 -7.16
C ILE A 215 10.03 -16.71 -7.31
N PHE A 216 9.64 -15.48 -7.56
CA PHE A 216 10.50 -14.30 -7.47
C PHE A 216 9.69 -13.09 -7.06
N GLN A 217 10.39 -12.12 -6.50
CA GLN A 217 9.83 -10.81 -6.17
C GLN A 217 10.90 -9.73 -6.34
N PHE A 218 10.48 -8.55 -6.76
CA PHE A 218 11.33 -7.38 -6.88
C PHE A 218 10.49 -6.10 -6.82
N ALA A 219 11.16 -4.96 -6.66
CA ALA A 219 10.53 -3.65 -6.82
C ALA A 219 11.35 -2.77 -7.79
N ILE A 220 10.70 -1.72 -8.31
CA ILE A 220 11.35 -0.60 -8.99
C ILE A 220 10.85 0.72 -8.41
N VAL A 221 11.73 1.72 -8.32
CA VAL A 221 11.36 3.07 -7.82
C VAL A 221 10.71 3.96 -8.89
N ASN A 222 10.59 3.47 -10.11
CA ASN A 222 9.86 4.14 -11.18
C ASN A 222 8.35 3.91 -10.98
N SER A 223 7.71 4.74 -10.18
CA SER A 223 6.29 4.64 -9.84
C SER A 223 5.62 6.01 -9.87
N GLY A 224 4.50 6.19 -9.17
CA GLY A 224 3.69 7.41 -9.26
C GLY A 224 4.46 8.70 -9.00
N ASP A 225 5.24 8.76 -7.92
CA ASP A 225 6.05 9.93 -7.56
C ASP A 225 7.20 10.17 -8.54
N TRP A 226 7.74 9.10 -9.14
CA TRP A 226 8.75 9.22 -10.17
C TRP A 226 8.16 9.83 -11.46
N ILE A 227 6.96 9.37 -11.87
CA ILE A 227 6.24 9.96 -13.01
C ILE A 227 6.05 11.46 -12.79
N ASP A 228 5.56 11.86 -11.60
CA ASP A 228 5.32 13.26 -11.28
C ASP A 228 6.60 14.11 -11.38
N LYS A 229 7.70 13.61 -10.81
CA LYS A 229 9.01 14.29 -10.83
C LYS A 229 9.59 14.39 -12.24
N GLN A 230 9.51 13.33 -13.05
CA GLN A 230 10.09 13.36 -14.40
C GLN A 230 9.26 14.21 -15.37
N ALA A 231 7.93 14.14 -15.30
CA ALA A 231 7.06 14.98 -16.11
C ALA A 231 7.20 16.48 -15.72
N ALA A 232 7.32 16.77 -14.42
CA ALA A 232 7.59 18.11 -13.92
C ALA A 232 8.91 18.70 -14.50
N LYS A 233 9.98 17.91 -14.47
CA LYS A 233 11.27 18.31 -15.06
C LYS A 233 11.17 18.58 -16.57
N ALA A 234 10.38 17.77 -17.29
CA ALA A 234 10.24 17.90 -18.74
C ALA A 234 9.38 19.10 -19.16
N THR A 235 8.51 19.59 -18.27
CA THR A 235 7.52 20.64 -18.59
C THR A 235 7.78 21.97 -17.89
N GLY A 236 8.66 22.00 -16.87
CA GLY A 236 8.87 23.16 -16.02
C GLY A 236 7.79 23.36 -14.94
N GLU A 237 6.86 22.43 -14.81
CA GLU A 237 5.78 22.47 -13.85
C GLU A 237 6.19 21.92 -12.47
N SER A 238 5.34 22.11 -11.46
CA SER A 238 5.58 21.48 -10.16
C SER A 238 5.12 20.01 -10.14
N PRO A 239 5.77 19.12 -9.35
CA PRO A 239 5.29 17.74 -9.19
C PRO A 239 3.85 17.64 -8.67
N THR A 240 3.42 18.57 -7.83
CA THR A 240 2.03 18.62 -7.32
C THR A 240 1.03 18.95 -8.43
N PHE A 241 1.38 19.84 -9.34
CA PHE A 241 0.56 20.13 -10.52
C PHE A 241 0.46 18.89 -11.42
N ILE A 242 1.60 18.25 -11.73
CA ILE A 242 1.61 17.01 -12.54
C ILE A 242 0.78 15.91 -11.90
N ASN A 243 0.85 15.72 -10.58
CA ASN A 243 0.06 14.72 -9.87
C ASN A 243 -1.45 14.89 -10.10
N LYS A 244 -1.95 16.14 -10.13
CA LYS A 244 -3.36 16.44 -10.42
C LYS A 244 -3.71 16.21 -11.88
N GLU A 245 -2.86 16.64 -12.79
CA GLU A 245 -3.10 16.46 -14.24
C GLU A 245 -3.04 14.98 -14.61
N LYS A 246 -2.13 14.21 -14.01
CA LYS A 246 -1.99 12.75 -14.19
C LYS A 246 -3.31 12.00 -14.00
N MET A 247 -4.15 12.43 -13.08
CA MET A 247 -5.45 11.80 -12.80
C MET A 247 -6.49 12.00 -13.91
N LYS A 248 -6.27 12.95 -14.82
CA LYS A 248 -7.19 13.32 -15.90
C LYS A 248 -6.78 12.73 -17.26
N VAL A 249 -5.53 12.28 -17.37
CA VAL A 249 -4.96 11.81 -18.63
C VAL A 249 -5.47 10.44 -19.00
N ASP A 250 -5.90 10.28 -20.26
CA ASP A 250 -6.17 8.99 -20.89
C ASP A 250 -4.90 8.56 -21.63
N LEU A 251 -4.28 7.48 -21.15
CA LEU A 251 -3.00 6.98 -21.65
C LEU A 251 -3.07 6.41 -23.07
N THR A 252 -4.30 6.12 -23.57
CA THR A 252 -4.53 5.55 -24.91
C THR A 252 -4.72 6.63 -25.98
N LYS A 253 -4.89 7.89 -25.59
CA LYS A 253 -5.15 9.00 -26.50
C LYS A 253 -3.87 9.71 -26.90
N ASP A 254 -3.91 10.33 -28.11
CA ASP A 254 -2.85 11.23 -28.53
C ASP A 254 -2.79 12.45 -27.58
N PRO A 255 -1.61 12.80 -27.06
CA PRO A 255 -1.45 13.92 -26.16
C PRO A 255 -1.73 15.26 -26.86
N LYS A 256 -2.56 16.09 -26.23
CA LYS A 256 -2.93 17.42 -26.73
C LYS A 256 -1.98 18.52 -26.21
N THR A 257 -1.33 18.28 -25.09
CA THR A 257 -0.44 19.23 -24.43
C THR A 257 0.93 18.62 -24.16
N LEU A 258 1.94 19.47 -23.87
CA LEU A 258 3.26 19.00 -23.45
C LEU A 258 3.20 18.22 -22.14
N VAL A 259 2.31 18.63 -21.22
CA VAL A 259 2.10 17.96 -19.93
C VAL A 259 1.54 16.56 -20.13
N GLU A 260 0.48 16.40 -20.94
CA GLU A 260 -0.07 15.08 -21.27
C GLU A 260 0.97 14.17 -21.91
N ARG A 261 1.74 14.69 -22.85
CA ARG A 261 2.82 13.97 -23.53
C ARG A 261 3.88 13.49 -22.54
N ALA A 262 4.32 14.38 -21.64
CA ALA A 262 5.30 14.03 -20.63
C ALA A 262 4.77 12.93 -19.70
N ILE A 263 3.52 13.05 -19.21
CA ILE A 263 2.87 12.07 -18.35
C ILE A 263 2.78 10.70 -19.04
N ILE A 264 2.23 10.64 -20.25
CA ILE A 264 2.06 9.39 -21.02
C ILE A 264 3.41 8.72 -21.25
N THR A 265 4.45 9.49 -21.61
CA THR A 265 5.81 8.98 -21.80
C THR A 265 6.34 8.31 -20.54
N GLN A 266 6.16 8.94 -19.37
CA GLN A 266 6.66 8.38 -18.12
C GLN A 266 5.88 7.11 -17.69
N TYR A 267 4.58 7.04 -17.95
CA TYR A 267 3.80 5.81 -17.74
C TYR A 267 4.30 4.65 -18.59
N ARG A 268 4.54 4.88 -19.90
CA ARG A 268 5.09 3.87 -20.81
C ARG A 268 6.45 3.37 -20.32
N LEU A 269 7.36 4.26 -19.95
CA LEU A 269 8.67 3.90 -19.41
C LEU A 269 8.58 3.11 -18.10
N MET A 270 7.65 3.44 -17.21
CA MET A 270 7.39 2.68 -15.99
C MET A 270 6.92 1.26 -16.31
N ILE A 271 5.96 1.11 -17.23
CA ILE A 271 5.42 -0.18 -17.66
C ILE A 271 6.52 -1.04 -18.32
N GLU A 272 7.28 -0.46 -19.24
CA GLU A 272 8.40 -1.15 -19.91
C GLU A 272 9.44 -1.67 -18.91
N LYS A 273 9.83 -0.84 -17.91
CA LYS A 273 10.78 -1.25 -16.87
C LYS A 273 10.21 -2.35 -15.98
N THR A 274 8.92 -2.29 -15.64
CA THR A 274 8.24 -3.33 -14.86
C THR A 274 8.27 -4.66 -15.61
N ILE A 275 7.91 -4.67 -16.88
CA ILE A 275 7.87 -5.88 -17.72
C ILE A 275 9.28 -6.41 -17.96
N THR A 276 10.27 -5.53 -18.12
CA THR A 276 11.68 -5.94 -18.22
C THR A 276 12.12 -6.68 -16.95
N GLY A 277 11.80 -6.15 -15.76
CA GLY A 277 12.09 -6.82 -14.49
C GLY A 277 11.40 -8.20 -14.37
N ILE A 278 10.15 -8.31 -14.86
CA ILE A 278 9.43 -9.60 -14.90
C ILE A 278 10.17 -10.60 -15.81
N ARG A 279 10.58 -10.17 -17.01
CA ARG A 279 11.34 -11.01 -17.94
C ARG A 279 12.66 -11.51 -17.32
N ASP A 280 13.37 -10.63 -16.65
CA ASP A 280 14.65 -10.93 -15.99
C ASP A 280 14.45 -11.87 -14.79
N GLY A 281 13.38 -11.67 -14.01
CA GLY A 281 12.96 -12.56 -12.93
C GLY A 281 12.64 -13.97 -13.44
N LEU A 282 11.86 -14.08 -14.52
CA LEU A 282 11.56 -15.35 -15.19
C LEU A 282 12.82 -16.01 -15.72
N ALA A 283 13.75 -15.25 -16.31
CA ALA A 283 15.02 -15.77 -16.81
C ALA A 283 15.89 -16.35 -15.69
N SER A 284 15.91 -15.70 -14.54
CA SER A 284 16.66 -16.15 -13.34
C SER A 284 16.03 -17.39 -12.70
N ALA A 285 14.71 -17.53 -12.78
CA ALA A 285 13.94 -18.63 -12.20
C ALA A 285 13.78 -19.86 -13.14
N LYS A 286 14.42 -19.89 -14.31
CA LYS A 286 14.19 -20.86 -15.41
C LYS A 286 14.17 -22.34 -15.01
N GLN A 287 14.87 -22.75 -13.96
CA GLN A 287 14.86 -24.15 -13.50
C GLN A 287 13.61 -24.50 -12.67
N SER A 288 12.88 -23.52 -12.20
CA SER A 288 11.75 -23.69 -11.27
C SER A 288 10.38 -23.45 -11.89
N VAL A 289 10.31 -22.84 -13.08
CA VAL A 289 9.04 -22.37 -13.64
C VAL A 289 8.76 -23.03 -15.00
N LYS A 290 7.88 -24.03 -14.96
CA LYS A 290 7.18 -24.52 -16.16
C LYS A 290 5.70 -24.30 -15.93
N SER A 291 5.11 -23.33 -16.60
CA SER A 291 3.66 -23.18 -16.65
C SER A 291 3.17 -23.67 -18.00
N GLU A 292 2.33 -24.70 -18.00
CA GLU A 292 1.64 -25.18 -19.19
C GLU A 292 0.36 -24.38 -19.48
N HIS A 293 -0.12 -23.65 -18.46
CA HIS A 293 -1.32 -22.82 -18.55
C HIS A 293 -0.97 -21.33 -18.56
N PRO A 294 -1.81 -20.50 -19.21
CA PRO A 294 -1.65 -19.05 -19.17
C PRO A 294 -1.63 -18.52 -17.74
N VAL A 295 -0.67 -17.64 -17.45
CA VAL A 295 -0.48 -17.00 -16.15
C VAL A 295 -1.13 -15.63 -16.17
N ASP A 296 -2.05 -15.37 -15.26
CA ASP A 296 -2.74 -14.10 -15.13
C ASP A 296 -1.88 -13.07 -14.38
N PHE A 297 -2.05 -11.81 -14.75
CA PHE A 297 -1.36 -10.65 -14.19
C PHE A 297 -2.36 -9.74 -13.50
N VAL A 298 -2.20 -9.47 -12.22
CA VAL A 298 -3.06 -8.54 -11.49
C VAL A 298 -2.32 -7.24 -11.27
N VAL A 299 -2.88 -6.14 -11.75
CA VAL A 299 -2.34 -4.78 -11.57
C VAL A 299 -3.22 -3.97 -10.64
N ALA A 300 -2.67 -3.49 -9.54
CA ALA A 300 -3.39 -2.70 -8.52
C ALA A 300 -2.55 -1.53 -8.02
N GLY A 301 -3.09 -0.78 -7.04
CA GLY A 301 -2.47 0.44 -6.50
C GLY A 301 -2.89 1.70 -7.26
N GLY A 302 -2.71 2.85 -6.60
CA GLY A 302 -3.22 4.14 -7.10
C GLY A 302 -2.70 4.54 -8.49
N THR A 303 -1.46 4.21 -8.83
CA THR A 303 -0.86 4.53 -10.13
C THR A 303 -1.47 3.72 -11.27
N SER A 304 -1.96 2.50 -11.02
CA SER A 304 -2.66 1.67 -12.03
C SER A 304 -4.07 2.16 -12.36
N MET A 305 -4.59 3.13 -11.62
CA MET A 305 -5.96 3.65 -11.82
C MET A 305 -6.08 4.61 -13.01
N ALA A 306 -4.96 5.05 -13.60
CA ALA A 306 -4.99 5.90 -14.78
C ALA A 306 -5.81 5.25 -15.91
N THR A 307 -6.63 6.05 -16.59
CA THR A 307 -7.42 5.60 -17.75
C THR A 307 -6.48 5.06 -18.84
N GLY A 308 -6.77 3.89 -19.38
CA GLY A 308 -5.95 3.26 -20.40
C GLY A 308 -4.71 2.52 -19.89
N PHE A 309 -4.52 2.42 -18.56
CA PHE A 309 -3.35 1.74 -17.97
C PHE A 309 -3.32 0.24 -18.34
N VAL A 310 -4.44 -0.46 -18.17
CA VAL A 310 -4.53 -1.91 -18.43
C VAL A 310 -4.28 -2.21 -19.90
N GLU A 311 -4.83 -1.38 -20.79
CA GLU A 311 -4.69 -1.50 -22.24
C GLU A 311 -3.21 -1.40 -22.64
N ILE A 312 -2.51 -0.34 -22.20
CA ILE A 312 -1.08 -0.15 -22.54
C ILE A 312 -0.22 -1.24 -21.87
N PHE A 313 -0.53 -1.60 -20.62
CA PHE A 313 0.19 -2.67 -19.94
C PHE A 313 0.07 -4.00 -20.69
N THR A 314 -1.16 -4.35 -21.11
CA THR A 314 -1.45 -5.58 -21.87
C THR A 314 -0.74 -5.59 -23.21
N GLU A 315 -0.76 -4.47 -23.94
CA GLU A 315 -0.07 -4.33 -25.21
C GLU A 315 1.44 -4.54 -25.07
N THR A 316 2.04 -3.83 -24.10
CA THR A 316 3.49 -3.94 -23.84
C THR A 316 3.89 -5.34 -23.38
N LEU A 317 3.04 -5.97 -22.54
CA LEU A 317 3.27 -7.32 -22.04
C LEU A 317 3.27 -8.36 -23.19
N LYS A 318 2.33 -8.26 -24.12
CA LYS A 318 2.26 -9.14 -25.30
C LYS A 318 3.49 -9.00 -26.21
N GLN A 319 4.04 -7.80 -26.32
CA GLN A 319 5.25 -7.54 -27.12
C GLN A 319 6.54 -8.04 -26.45
N ALA A 320 6.52 -8.28 -25.15
CA ALA A 320 7.72 -8.62 -24.36
C ALA A 320 8.23 -10.05 -24.57
N ASN A 321 7.48 -10.95 -25.25
CA ASN A 321 7.84 -12.34 -25.51
C ASN A 321 8.38 -13.07 -24.26
N LEU A 322 7.56 -13.12 -23.19
CA LEU A 322 7.92 -13.79 -21.95
C LEU A 322 8.08 -15.30 -22.14
N SER A 323 8.89 -15.96 -21.30
CA SER A 323 9.12 -17.41 -21.34
C SER A 323 7.98 -18.25 -20.75
N ILE A 324 6.88 -17.63 -20.33
CA ILE A 324 5.65 -18.28 -19.87
C ILE A 324 4.47 -17.84 -20.74
N PRO A 325 3.42 -18.67 -20.90
CA PRO A 325 2.19 -18.24 -21.56
C PRO A 325 1.53 -17.12 -20.75
N VAL A 326 1.24 -16.00 -21.41
CA VAL A 326 0.59 -14.84 -20.81
C VAL A 326 -0.92 -15.01 -20.83
N GLY A 327 -1.56 -14.89 -19.68
CA GLY A 327 -3.01 -14.89 -19.51
C GLY A 327 -3.59 -13.47 -19.52
N ASP A 328 -4.62 -13.25 -18.71
CA ASP A 328 -5.30 -11.97 -18.63
C ASP A 328 -4.55 -10.97 -17.76
N VAL A 329 -4.65 -9.68 -18.11
CA VAL A 329 -4.26 -8.57 -17.24
C VAL A 329 -5.51 -8.05 -16.55
N ILE A 330 -5.57 -8.24 -15.24
CA ILE A 330 -6.75 -7.97 -14.42
C ILE A 330 -6.48 -6.75 -13.53
N ARG A 331 -7.36 -5.76 -13.57
CA ARG A 331 -7.41 -4.71 -12.57
C ARG A 331 -8.61 -4.96 -11.67
N PRO A 332 -8.42 -5.13 -10.36
CA PRO A 332 -9.52 -5.27 -9.39
C PRO A 332 -10.50 -4.10 -9.44
N ALA A 333 -11.72 -4.31 -9.00
CA ALA A 333 -12.73 -3.25 -8.90
C ALA A 333 -12.28 -2.12 -7.94
N GLU A 334 -11.56 -2.49 -6.88
CA GLU A 334 -11.06 -1.56 -5.87
C GLU A 334 -9.53 -1.68 -5.73
N PRO A 335 -8.75 -1.25 -6.74
CA PRO A 335 -7.31 -1.50 -6.81
C PRO A 335 -6.50 -0.86 -5.69
N LEU A 336 -7.04 0.18 -5.02
CA LEU A 336 -6.41 0.85 -3.89
C LEU A 336 -6.44 0.00 -2.61
N TYR A 337 -7.40 -0.92 -2.49
CA TYR A 337 -7.65 -1.70 -1.27
C TYR A 337 -7.16 -3.14 -1.35
N SER A 338 -6.77 -3.60 -2.54
CA SER A 338 -6.44 -5.02 -2.78
C SER A 338 -5.26 -5.50 -1.95
N VAL A 339 -4.23 -4.69 -1.72
CA VAL A 339 -3.08 -5.09 -0.89
C VAL A 339 -3.51 -5.31 0.56
N ALA A 340 -4.23 -4.37 1.17
CA ALA A 340 -4.74 -4.51 2.54
C ALA A 340 -5.69 -5.72 2.67
N LYS A 341 -6.57 -5.95 1.68
CA LYS A 341 -7.43 -7.13 1.59
C LYS A 341 -6.61 -8.43 1.59
N GLY A 342 -5.54 -8.49 0.80
CA GLY A 342 -4.67 -9.67 0.72
C GLY A 342 -3.89 -9.92 2.00
N CYS A 343 -3.42 -8.87 2.67
CA CYS A 343 -2.83 -8.96 4.01
C CYS A 343 -3.83 -9.57 5.02
N LEU A 344 -5.11 -9.17 4.97
CA LEU A 344 -6.14 -9.72 5.85
C LEU A 344 -6.39 -11.21 5.56
N ILE A 345 -6.48 -11.61 4.30
CA ILE A 345 -6.66 -13.02 3.90
C ILE A 345 -5.48 -13.87 4.42
N ALA A 346 -4.25 -13.36 4.34
CA ALA A 346 -3.07 -14.02 4.90
C ALA A 346 -3.16 -14.18 6.43
N ALA A 347 -3.65 -13.15 7.13
CA ALA A 347 -3.85 -13.17 8.58
C ALA A 347 -4.91 -14.22 8.98
N GLU A 348 -6.05 -14.25 8.29
CA GLU A 348 -7.12 -15.20 8.50
C GLU A 348 -6.66 -16.67 8.27
N ALA A 349 -5.84 -16.89 7.22
CA ALA A 349 -5.27 -18.20 6.93
C ALA A 349 -4.28 -18.66 8.01
N ALA A 350 -3.45 -17.75 8.53
CA ALA A 350 -2.51 -18.05 9.60
C ALA A 350 -3.22 -18.41 10.91
N ASP A 351 -4.31 -17.71 11.25
CA ASP A 351 -5.10 -17.96 12.46
C ASP A 351 -5.94 -19.26 12.36
N ALA A 352 -6.31 -19.69 11.14
CA ALA A 352 -7.05 -20.93 10.91
C ALA A 352 -6.17 -22.19 11.04
N GLY A 353 -4.86 -22.05 10.89
CA GLY A 353 -3.88 -23.14 11.00
C GLY A 353 -3.34 -23.37 12.42
N THR A 354 -3.70 -22.50 13.37
CA THR A 354 -3.37 -22.60 14.81
C THR A 354 -4.58 -23.06 15.64
#